data_82df60e263894b5047d4c11c25f55c0f
#
_entry.id   82df60e263894b5047d4c11c25f55c0f
#
_cell.length_a   1.000
_cell.length_b   1.000
_cell.length_c   1.000
_cell.angle_alpha   90.00
_cell.angle_beta   90.00
_cell.angle_gamma   90.00
#
_symmetry.space_group_name_H-M   'P 1'
#
loop_
_entity.id
_entity.type
_entity.pdbx_description
1 polymer ?
#
loop_
_entity_poly.entity_id
_entity_poly.type
_entity_poly.pdbx_seq_one_letter_code
_entity_poly.pdbx_strand_id
1 'polypeptide(L)'
;MIAEDARVPFLEVARACGVSGAAIHQRIQKLTQMGVIKGTQYVFDPEKLGYETCAYIGLNLKKPETFDKCVEELKKMPEVVECHYTTGDFDLFIKIYAVNNHHLLNIIHEKLQPLGLARSETIISFNSAISRQLPIDNIPVAEEE
;
A
#
# COMPACT_ATOMS: atom_id res chain seq x y z
N MET A 1 19.98 5.49 -4.13
CA MET A 1 19.90 5.59 -5.62
C MET A 1 18.65 4.88 -6.15
N ILE A 2 18.61 3.53 -6.26
CA ILE A 2 17.44 2.83 -6.87
C ILE A 2 16.12 3.01 -6.11
N ALA A 3 16.15 3.28 -4.83
CA ALA A 3 14.97 3.54 -4.02
C ALA A 3 14.40 4.96 -4.23
N GLU A 4 15.21 5.89 -4.68
CA GLU A 4 14.84 7.26 -4.97
C GLU A 4 14.39 7.41 -6.43
N ASP A 5 15.10 6.73 -7.33
CA ASP A 5 14.77 6.69 -8.76
C ASP A 5 14.97 5.27 -9.31
N ALA A 6 13.86 4.58 -9.55
CA ALA A 6 13.88 3.25 -10.16
C ALA A 6 14.38 3.24 -11.63
N ARG A 7 14.50 4.41 -12.25
CA ARG A 7 14.96 4.58 -13.63
C ARG A 7 16.44 4.92 -13.74
N VAL A 8 17.15 5.06 -12.60
CA VAL A 8 18.60 5.34 -12.61
C VAL A 8 19.33 4.26 -13.43
N PRO A 9 20.18 4.65 -14.40
CA PRO A 9 20.92 3.69 -15.20
C PRO A 9 21.82 2.80 -14.33
N PHE A 10 21.77 1.50 -14.52
CA PHE A 10 22.59 0.56 -13.75
C PHE A 10 24.09 0.83 -13.88
N LEU A 11 24.51 1.46 -14.97
CA LEU A 11 25.91 1.88 -15.15
C LEU A 11 26.31 2.99 -14.15
N GLU A 12 25.38 3.90 -13.82
CA GLU A 12 25.63 4.93 -12.79
C GLU A 12 25.69 4.30 -11.39
N VAL A 13 24.79 3.36 -11.12
CA VAL A 13 24.81 2.60 -9.85
C VAL A 13 26.11 1.81 -9.72
N ALA A 14 26.55 1.18 -10.80
CA ALA A 14 27.80 0.42 -10.87
C ALA A 14 29.03 1.31 -10.56
N ARG A 15 29.07 2.50 -11.17
CA ARG A 15 30.14 3.48 -10.89
C ARG A 15 30.15 3.92 -9.44
N ALA A 16 28.98 4.24 -8.88
CA ALA A 16 28.84 4.64 -7.49
C ALA A 16 29.24 3.53 -6.51
N CYS A 17 28.98 2.28 -6.85
CA CYS A 17 29.32 1.11 -6.03
C CYS A 17 30.73 0.52 -6.31
N GLY A 18 31.46 1.04 -7.29
CA GLY A 18 32.78 0.52 -7.67
C GLY A 18 32.76 -0.92 -8.21
N VAL A 19 31.68 -1.30 -8.93
CA VAL A 19 31.48 -2.64 -9.49
C VAL A 19 31.09 -2.56 -10.97
N SER A 20 31.02 -3.71 -11.65
CA SER A 20 30.56 -3.76 -13.04
C SER A 20 29.04 -3.62 -13.16
N GLY A 21 28.55 -3.20 -14.33
CA GLY A 21 27.11 -3.18 -14.63
C GLY A 21 26.48 -4.57 -14.53
N ALA A 22 27.18 -5.62 -14.95
CA ALA A 22 26.73 -7.00 -14.81
C ALA A 22 26.55 -7.42 -13.34
N ALA A 23 27.44 -6.96 -12.45
CA ALA A 23 27.33 -7.20 -11.01
C ALA A 23 26.09 -6.52 -10.42
N ILE A 24 25.75 -5.30 -10.87
CA ILE A 24 24.53 -4.62 -10.45
C ILE A 24 23.29 -5.40 -10.91
N HIS A 25 23.24 -5.84 -12.17
CA HIS A 25 22.14 -6.67 -12.65
C HIS A 25 21.92 -7.92 -11.78
N GLN A 26 22.98 -8.64 -11.47
CA GLN A 26 22.91 -9.83 -10.62
C GLN A 26 22.41 -9.49 -9.20
N ARG A 27 22.86 -8.40 -8.62
CA ARG A 27 22.42 -7.95 -7.29
C ARG A 27 20.93 -7.59 -7.27
N ILE A 28 20.47 -6.83 -8.26
CA ILE A 28 19.04 -6.48 -8.38
C ILE A 28 18.19 -7.74 -8.58
N GLN A 29 18.61 -8.65 -9.45
CA GLN A 29 17.93 -9.91 -9.68
C GLN A 29 17.84 -10.74 -8.38
N LYS A 30 18.94 -10.84 -7.63
CA LYS A 30 18.96 -11.53 -6.34
C LYS A 30 18.00 -10.91 -5.33
N LEU A 31 18.00 -9.58 -5.18
CA LEU A 31 17.09 -8.86 -4.28
C LEU A 31 15.61 -9.06 -4.67
N THR A 32 15.34 -9.15 -5.97
CA THR A 32 13.99 -9.44 -6.49
C THR A 32 13.59 -10.88 -6.19
N GLN A 33 14.47 -11.85 -6.41
CA GLN A 33 14.24 -13.26 -6.09
C GLN A 33 14.01 -13.50 -4.59
N MET A 34 14.72 -12.74 -3.74
CA MET A 34 14.55 -12.77 -2.29
C MET A 34 13.28 -12.05 -1.81
N GLY A 35 12.55 -11.37 -2.71
CA GLY A 35 11.35 -10.59 -2.37
C GLY A 35 11.64 -9.25 -1.67
N VAL A 36 12.91 -8.83 -1.57
CA VAL A 36 13.29 -7.52 -1.03
C VAL A 36 12.81 -6.40 -1.96
N ILE A 37 13.03 -6.55 -3.26
CA ILE A 37 12.44 -5.71 -4.29
C ILE A 37 11.18 -6.42 -4.79
N LYS A 38 10.01 -5.84 -4.53
CA LYS A 38 8.71 -6.39 -4.96
C LYS A 38 8.34 -5.99 -6.39
N GLY A 39 8.94 -4.94 -6.91
CA GLY A 39 8.69 -4.42 -8.24
C GLY A 39 8.96 -2.94 -8.34
N THR A 40 8.64 -2.39 -9.51
CA THR A 40 8.73 -0.96 -9.81
C THR A 40 7.41 -0.51 -10.43
N GLN A 41 6.96 0.68 -10.06
CA GLN A 41 5.73 1.26 -10.61
C GLN A 41 5.86 2.78 -10.69
N TYR A 42 5.09 3.38 -11.61
CA TYR A 42 4.92 4.82 -11.60
C TYR A 42 4.03 5.22 -10.42
N VAL A 43 4.42 6.29 -9.73
CA VAL A 43 3.59 6.89 -8.68
C VAL A 43 2.74 7.97 -9.33
N PHE A 44 1.43 7.87 -9.14
CA PHE A 44 0.46 8.82 -9.66
C PHE A 44 -0.05 9.75 -8.57
N ASP A 45 -0.37 10.98 -8.96
CA ASP A 45 -1.11 11.91 -8.11
C ASP A 45 -2.62 11.59 -8.23
N PRO A 46 -3.28 11.14 -7.16
CA PRO A 46 -4.68 10.78 -7.22
C PRO A 46 -5.60 11.93 -7.63
N GLU A 47 -5.33 13.15 -7.15
CA GLU A 47 -6.14 14.33 -7.47
C GLU A 47 -6.09 14.65 -8.96
N LYS A 48 -4.90 14.52 -9.58
CA LYS A 48 -4.72 14.72 -11.02
C LYS A 48 -5.43 13.66 -11.87
N LEU A 49 -5.72 12.51 -11.31
CA LEU A 49 -6.51 11.45 -11.94
C LEU A 49 -8.02 11.58 -11.65
N GLY A 50 -8.44 12.57 -10.85
CA GLY A 50 -9.84 12.81 -10.53
C GLY A 50 -10.33 12.15 -9.25
N TYR A 51 -9.46 11.62 -8.40
CA TYR A 51 -9.80 11.11 -7.08
C TYR A 51 -9.64 12.20 -6.02
N GLU A 52 -10.71 12.89 -5.71
CA GLU A 52 -10.71 14.02 -4.78
C GLU A 52 -10.83 13.59 -3.31
N THR A 53 -11.26 12.36 -3.05
CA THR A 53 -11.50 11.87 -1.69
C THR A 53 -10.60 10.66 -1.39
N CYS A 54 -9.84 10.77 -0.33
CA CYS A 54 -9.11 9.67 0.30
C CYS A 54 -9.73 9.40 1.67
N ALA A 55 -10.08 8.15 1.95
CA ALA A 55 -10.62 7.76 3.24
C ALA A 55 -9.91 6.53 3.80
N TYR A 56 -9.76 6.53 5.13
CA TYR A 56 -9.39 5.36 5.90
C TYR A 56 -10.63 4.84 6.62
N ILE A 57 -10.91 3.54 6.53
CA ILE A 57 -12.10 2.96 7.12
C ILE A 57 -11.71 1.80 8.00
N GLY A 58 -12.03 1.91 9.29
CA GLY A 58 -11.93 0.80 10.23
C GLY A 58 -13.19 -0.08 10.14
N LEU A 59 -12.99 -1.39 10.07
CA LEU A 59 -14.05 -2.38 9.92
C LEU A 59 -14.01 -3.37 11.07
N ASN A 60 -15.18 -3.63 11.67
CA ASN A 60 -15.38 -4.73 12.61
C ASN A 60 -16.36 -5.74 12.01
N LEU A 61 -16.00 -7.01 12.03
CA LEU A 61 -16.81 -8.10 11.52
C LEU A 61 -17.82 -8.55 12.57
N LYS A 62 -19.03 -8.92 12.14
CA LYS A 62 -20.01 -9.55 13.03
C LYS A 62 -19.57 -10.95 13.47
N LYS A 63 -18.89 -11.66 12.56
CA LYS A 63 -18.44 -13.03 12.76
C LYS A 63 -16.97 -13.15 12.38
N PRO A 64 -16.08 -13.47 13.33
CA PRO A 64 -14.63 -13.60 13.06
C PRO A 64 -14.31 -14.61 11.93
N GLU A 65 -15.09 -15.67 11.81
CA GLU A 65 -14.92 -16.71 10.78
C GLU A 65 -15.15 -16.19 9.34
N THR A 66 -15.75 -15.02 9.16
CA THR A 66 -15.96 -14.42 7.84
C THR A 66 -14.80 -13.55 7.37
N PHE A 67 -13.69 -13.48 8.13
CA PHE A 67 -12.54 -12.64 7.87
C PHE A 67 -11.96 -12.84 6.45
N ASP A 68 -11.60 -14.08 6.11
CA ASP A 68 -10.99 -14.38 4.81
C ASP A 68 -11.93 -14.06 3.65
N LYS A 69 -13.23 -14.34 3.81
CA LYS A 69 -14.25 -13.99 2.82
C LYS A 69 -14.35 -12.48 2.64
N CYS A 70 -14.33 -11.72 3.73
CA CYS A 70 -14.37 -10.26 3.68
C CYS A 70 -13.15 -9.71 2.92
N VAL A 71 -11.95 -10.21 3.20
CA VAL A 71 -10.73 -9.80 2.50
C VAL A 71 -10.81 -10.13 1.00
N GLU A 72 -11.31 -11.30 0.63
CA GLU A 72 -11.48 -11.67 -0.79
C GLU A 72 -12.49 -10.76 -1.51
N GLU A 73 -13.56 -10.33 -0.85
CA GLU A 73 -14.48 -9.34 -1.43
C GLU A 73 -13.83 -7.94 -1.56
N LEU A 74 -13.06 -7.51 -0.56
CA LEU A 74 -12.31 -6.24 -0.62
C LEU A 74 -11.29 -6.22 -1.77
N LYS A 75 -10.62 -7.33 -2.05
CA LYS A 75 -9.69 -7.46 -3.19
C LYS A 75 -10.34 -7.21 -4.56
N LYS A 76 -11.64 -7.45 -4.68
CA LYS A 76 -12.40 -7.21 -5.92
C LYS A 76 -12.77 -5.75 -6.14
N MET A 77 -12.58 -4.90 -5.13
CA MET A 77 -12.92 -3.48 -5.16
C MET A 77 -11.68 -2.67 -5.56
N PRO A 78 -11.59 -2.12 -6.78
CA PRO A 78 -10.42 -1.36 -7.21
C PRO A 78 -10.20 -0.07 -6.42
N GLU A 79 -11.24 0.44 -5.79
CA GLU A 79 -11.17 1.63 -4.92
C GLU A 79 -10.40 1.37 -3.63
N VAL A 80 -10.34 0.12 -3.17
CA VAL A 80 -9.58 -0.31 -1.99
C VAL A 80 -8.12 -0.50 -2.40
N VAL A 81 -7.25 0.40 -1.98
CA VAL A 81 -5.83 0.38 -2.35
C VAL A 81 -4.93 -0.24 -1.29
N GLU A 82 -5.38 -0.28 -0.05
CA GLU A 82 -4.71 -0.93 1.07
C GLU A 82 -5.74 -1.62 1.97
N CYS A 83 -5.35 -2.75 2.52
CA CYS A 83 -6.11 -3.47 3.54
C CYS A 83 -5.14 -4.05 4.56
N HIS A 84 -5.29 -3.66 5.81
CA HIS A 84 -4.44 -4.08 6.92
C HIS A 84 -5.26 -4.85 7.95
N TYR A 85 -4.71 -5.96 8.42
CA TYR A 85 -5.15 -6.60 9.66
C TYR A 85 -4.48 -5.87 10.82
N THR A 86 -5.26 -5.35 11.76
CA THR A 86 -4.74 -4.46 12.80
C THR A 86 -5.05 -4.98 14.20
N THR A 87 -4.23 -4.56 15.15
CA THR A 87 -4.56 -4.60 16.58
C THR A 87 -5.42 -3.39 16.95
N GLY A 88 -6.06 -3.42 18.13
CA GLY A 88 -6.88 -2.32 18.61
C GLY A 88 -8.36 -2.51 18.27
N ASP A 89 -9.04 -1.40 18.00
CA ASP A 89 -10.50 -1.35 17.92
C ASP A 89 -11.08 -1.96 16.65
N PHE A 90 -10.29 -2.15 15.60
CA PHE A 90 -10.75 -2.66 14.31
C PHE A 90 -10.14 -4.01 13.96
N ASP A 91 -10.91 -4.85 13.27
CA ASP A 91 -10.41 -6.10 12.70
C ASP A 91 -9.60 -5.83 11.44
N LEU A 92 -10.10 -4.95 10.60
CA LEU A 92 -9.47 -4.51 9.35
C LEU A 92 -9.42 -2.99 9.28
N PHE A 93 -8.37 -2.47 8.68
CA PHE A 93 -8.22 -1.05 8.38
C PHE A 93 -7.88 -0.88 6.91
N ILE A 94 -8.74 -0.22 6.15
CA ILE A 94 -8.59 -0.08 4.71
C ILE A 94 -8.39 1.37 4.29
N LYS A 95 -7.72 1.56 3.15
CA LYS A 95 -7.58 2.85 2.48
C LYS A 95 -8.33 2.81 1.16
N ILE A 96 -9.15 3.82 0.92
CA ILE A 96 -9.98 3.96 -0.27
C ILE A 96 -9.69 5.28 -0.96
N TYR A 97 -9.63 5.26 -2.29
CA TYR A 97 -9.78 6.45 -3.11
C TYR A 97 -11.14 6.47 -3.78
N ALA A 98 -11.82 7.61 -3.69
CA ALA A 98 -13.10 7.86 -4.34
C ALA A 98 -13.04 9.15 -5.16
N VAL A 99 -13.86 9.25 -6.19
CA VAL A 99 -13.90 10.45 -7.05
C VAL A 99 -14.34 11.68 -6.26
N ASN A 100 -15.31 11.49 -5.36
CA ASN A 100 -15.82 12.53 -4.45
C ASN A 100 -16.50 11.88 -3.24
N ASN A 101 -17.02 12.70 -2.33
CA ASN A 101 -17.68 12.20 -1.12
C ASN A 101 -18.97 11.42 -1.43
N HIS A 102 -19.70 11.77 -2.49
CA HIS A 102 -20.89 11.02 -2.90
C HIS A 102 -20.53 9.61 -3.39
N HIS A 103 -19.47 9.49 -4.17
CA HIS A 103 -18.92 8.19 -4.57
C HIS A 103 -18.46 7.36 -3.37
N LEU A 104 -17.79 7.99 -2.39
CA LEU A 104 -17.43 7.31 -1.15
C LEU A 104 -18.63 6.76 -0.40
N LEU A 105 -19.70 7.55 -0.28
CA LEU A 105 -20.94 7.14 0.34
C LEU A 105 -21.54 5.92 -0.36
N ASN A 106 -21.55 5.90 -1.69
CA ASN A 106 -22.03 4.77 -2.48
C ASN A 106 -21.19 3.50 -2.24
N ILE A 107 -19.87 3.63 -2.19
CA ILE A 107 -18.96 2.51 -1.87
C ILE A 107 -19.31 1.92 -0.50
N ILE A 108 -19.48 2.77 0.50
CA ILE A 108 -19.84 2.33 1.87
C ILE A 108 -21.17 1.58 1.87
N HIS A 109 -22.22 2.13 1.26
CA HIS A 109 -23.54 1.55 1.28
C HIS A 109 -23.69 0.31 0.40
N GLU A 110 -23.13 0.35 -0.81
CA GLU A 110 -23.38 -0.70 -1.80
C GLU A 110 -22.36 -1.83 -1.73
N LYS A 111 -21.12 -1.54 -1.31
CA LYS A 111 -20.02 -2.50 -1.33
C LYS A 111 -19.55 -2.95 0.05
N LEU A 112 -19.46 -2.05 1.02
CA LEU A 112 -18.95 -2.38 2.35
C LEU A 112 -20.04 -2.92 3.29
N GLN A 113 -21.20 -2.29 3.36
CA GLN A 113 -22.27 -2.76 4.26
C GLN A 113 -22.69 -4.21 4.01
N PRO A 114 -22.75 -4.73 2.77
CA PRO A 114 -23.07 -6.13 2.51
C PRO A 114 -22.04 -7.14 3.03
N LEU A 115 -20.86 -6.71 3.46
CA LEU A 115 -19.78 -7.60 3.93
C LEU A 115 -20.03 -8.20 5.32
N GLY A 116 -21.14 -7.92 5.97
CA GLY A 116 -21.46 -8.43 7.30
C GLY A 116 -20.67 -7.74 8.41
N LEU A 117 -20.56 -6.42 8.34
CA LEU A 117 -19.88 -5.59 9.33
C LEU A 117 -20.77 -5.37 10.56
N ALA A 118 -20.16 -5.47 11.75
CA ALA A 118 -20.77 -5.05 13.01
C ALA A 118 -20.71 -3.53 13.16
N ARG A 119 -19.58 -2.95 12.74
CA ARG A 119 -19.29 -1.52 12.82
C ARG A 119 -18.32 -1.12 11.72
N SER A 120 -18.46 0.09 11.24
CA SER A 120 -17.44 0.75 10.43
C SER A 120 -17.29 2.20 10.88
N GLU A 121 -16.08 2.71 10.77
CA GLU A 121 -15.74 4.10 11.06
C GLU A 121 -14.91 4.66 9.90
N THR A 122 -15.39 5.75 9.32
CA THR A 122 -14.75 6.39 8.17
C THR A 122 -14.04 7.66 8.60
N ILE A 123 -12.76 7.75 8.27
CA ILE A 123 -11.91 8.91 8.49
C ILE A 123 -11.49 9.45 7.13
N ILE A 124 -11.89 10.68 6.81
CA ILE A 124 -11.51 11.34 5.56
C ILE A 124 -10.16 12.03 5.77
N SER A 125 -9.19 11.73 4.91
CA SER A 125 -7.93 12.43 4.84
C SER A 125 -8.07 13.66 3.94
N PHE A 126 -7.84 14.85 4.49
CA PHE A 126 -7.88 16.08 3.69
C PHE A 126 -6.68 16.19 2.75
N ASN A 127 -5.51 15.79 3.21
CA ASN A 127 -4.30 15.68 2.40
C ASN A 127 -3.30 14.72 3.04
N SER A 128 -2.32 14.27 2.24
CA SER A 128 -1.18 13.51 2.74
C SER A 128 -0.02 14.48 2.98
N ALA A 129 0.27 14.77 4.24
CA ALA A 129 1.37 15.65 4.61
C ALA A 129 2.75 15.01 4.33
N ILE A 130 2.85 13.69 4.47
CA ILE A 130 4.06 12.90 4.19
C ILE A 130 3.66 11.61 3.48
N SER A 131 4.23 11.39 2.31
CA SER A 131 4.14 10.13 1.59
C SER A 131 5.47 9.89 0.88
N ARG A 132 6.23 8.92 1.35
CA ARG A 132 7.55 8.59 0.81
C ARG A 132 7.88 7.13 1.04
N GLN A 133 8.91 6.65 0.34
CA GLN A 133 9.46 5.30 0.53
C GLN A 133 10.00 5.15 1.96
N LEU A 134 9.95 3.91 2.48
CA LEU A 134 10.58 3.59 3.76
C LEU A 134 12.10 3.86 3.70
N PRO A 135 12.74 4.22 4.83
CA PRO A 135 14.19 4.42 4.87
C PRO A 135 14.89 3.07 4.66
N ILE A 136 15.86 3.05 3.75
CA ILE A 136 16.68 1.87 3.49
C ILE A 136 18.04 1.99 4.19
N ASP A 137 18.51 3.22 4.35
CA ASP A 137 19.72 3.53 5.08
C ASP A 137 19.46 3.46 6.58
N ASN A 138 20.36 2.87 7.34
CA ASN A 138 20.27 2.73 8.80
C ASN A 138 19.09 1.86 9.29
N ILE A 139 18.81 0.76 8.60
CA ILE A 139 17.88 -0.25 9.11
C ILE A 139 18.51 -0.84 10.39
N PRO A 140 17.81 -0.80 11.54
CA PRO A 140 18.29 -1.51 12.72
C PRO A 140 18.38 -2.99 12.39
N VAL A 141 19.59 -3.55 12.43
CA VAL A 141 19.76 -5.01 12.30
C VAL A 141 19.16 -5.60 13.56
N ALA A 142 18.15 -6.47 13.41
CA ALA A 142 17.69 -7.28 14.53
C ALA A 142 18.89 -8.09 15.01
N GLU A 143 19.35 -7.85 16.23
CA GLU A 143 20.32 -8.73 16.86
C GLU A 143 19.65 -10.10 16.96
N GLU A 144 20.21 -11.09 16.26
CA GLU A 144 19.78 -12.48 16.40
C GLU A 144 20.14 -12.89 17.85
N GLU A 145 19.10 -13.09 18.69
CA GLU A 145 19.24 -13.75 19.98
C GLU A 145 19.48 -15.26 19.81
#